data_40a31f4b454afc220f346ba6e3226d2b
#
_entry.id   40a31f4b454afc220f346ba6e3226d2b
#
_cell.length_a   1.000
_cell.length_b   1.000
_cell.length_c   1.000
_cell.angle_alpha   90.00
_cell.angle_beta   90.00
_cell.angle_gamma   90.00
#
_symmetry.space_group_name_H-M   'P 1'
#
loop_
_entity.id
_entity.type
_entity.pdbx_description
1 polymer ?
#
loop_
_entity_poly.entity_id
_entity_poly.type
_entity_poly.pdbx_seq_one_letter_code
_entity_poly.pdbx_strand_id
1 'polypeptide(L)'
;KPSLSDTSANASSGKDDIGYWSIVACPDVWPIKGVFNMGNEYLGYPTQKPEALLERIIKASTEEGDLIFDCFMGSGTTLATALKMGRRFIGNDINLGAIQITAKRLINITKEFESQLLPSKAYTGFEVYNVNNYDVFRNPIVARELILQALEVQPFEMNNVYDGEKDGRMVKVMPINRIATKADLQGLIANLPYKAFEKQKEEDQNAVVLKLTLVCMG
;
A
#
# COMPACT_ATOMS: atom_id res chain seq x y z
N LYS A 1 -25.75 18.85 19.01
CA LYS A 1 -26.05 18.84 17.54
C LYS A 1 -27.25 19.72 17.30
N PRO A 2 -27.19 20.79 16.49
CA PRO A 2 -28.40 21.50 16.05
C PRO A 2 -29.16 20.54 15.13
N SER A 3 -30.47 20.41 15.36
CA SER A 3 -31.36 19.61 14.51
C SER A 3 -31.50 20.29 13.13
N LEU A 4 -31.53 19.50 12.08
CA LEU A 4 -31.65 19.92 10.66
C LEU A 4 -32.99 20.63 10.30
N SER A 5 -33.79 21.07 11.28
CA SER A 5 -35.10 21.64 11.07
C SER A 5 -35.23 23.17 11.19
N ASP A 6 -34.14 23.89 11.50
CA ASP A 6 -34.18 25.35 11.58
C ASP A 6 -33.67 25.99 10.31
N THR A 7 -34.55 26.21 9.34
CA THR A 7 -34.30 26.93 8.09
C THR A 7 -34.34 28.47 8.24
N SER A 8 -34.29 29.00 9.43
CA SER A 8 -33.99 30.41 9.67
C SER A 8 -32.54 30.57 10.15
N ALA A 9 -31.63 30.62 9.17
CA ALA A 9 -30.21 30.85 9.45
C ALA A 9 -30.01 32.26 10.03
N ASN A 10 -30.17 32.40 11.32
CA ASN A 10 -29.47 33.45 12.06
C ASN A 10 -27.99 33.09 11.98
N ALA A 11 -27.27 33.73 11.08
CA ALA A 11 -25.81 33.60 10.99
C ALA A 11 -25.27 34.01 12.35
N SER A 12 -24.91 33.04 13.20
CA SER A 12 -24.23 33.36 14.42
C SER A 12 -22.81 33.76 14.07
N SER A 13 -22.41 34.93 14.50
CA SER A 13 -21.06 35.47 14.33
C SER A 13 -20.53 35.89 15.68
N GLY A 14 -19.21 35.82 15.84
CA GLY A 14 -18.54 36.17 17.09
C GLY A 14 -17.11 36.62 16.84
N LYS A 15 -16.42 36.91 17.94
CA LYS A 15 -15.01 37.22 17.95
C LYS A 15 -14.33 36.36 19.02
N ASP A 16 -13.25 35.75 18.66
CA ASP A 16 -12.36 35.04 19.58
C ASP A 16 -10.94 35.64 19.53
N ASP A 17 -9.98 34.99 20.18
CA ASP A 17 -8.58 35.46 20.26
C ASP A 17 -7.87 35.37 18.87
N ILE A 18 -8.45 34.64 17.90
CA ILE A 18 -7.91 34.49 16.57
C ILE A 18 -8.50 35.53 15.60
N GLY A 19 -9.74 35.97 15.85
CA GLY A 19 -10.40 36.97 15.00
C GLY A 19 -11.91 36.90 15.01
N TYR A 20 -12.53 37.46 13.96
CA TYR A 20 -13.97 37.41 13.78
C TYR A 20 -14.35 36.12 13.04
N TRP A 21 -15.39 35.44 13.49
CA TRP A 21 -15.96 34.25 12.84
C TRP A 21 -17.45 34.39 12.60
N SER A 22 -17.94 33.71 11.60
CA SER A 22 -19.38 33.58 11.33
C SER A 22 -19.70 32.16 10.85
N ILE A 23 -20.84 31.65 11.30
CA ILE A 23 -21.38 30.39 10.80
C ILE A 23 -22.15 30.69 9.52
N VAL A 24 -21.68 30.10 8.42
CA VAL A 24 -22.32 30.20 7.12
C VAL A 24 -22.74 28.81 6.64
N ALA A 25 -23.77 28.72 5.78
CA ALA A 25 -24.11 27.47 5.17
C ALA A 25 -22.92 26.92 4.37
N CYS A 26 -22.67 25.59 4.48
CA CYS A 26 -21.64 24.96 3.69
C CYS A 26 -22.01 25.01 2.20
N PRO A 27 -21.20 25.63 1.35
CA PRO A 27 -21.50 25.68 -0.10
C PRO A 27 -21.45 24.27 -0.70
N ASP A 28 -22.26 24.02 -1.70
CA ASP A 28 -22.31 22.79 -2.47
C ASP A 28 -21.17 22.69 -3.52
N VAL A 29 -20.55 23.82 -3.86
CA VAL A 29 -19.39 23.90 -4.74
C VAL A 29 -18.14 24.25 -3.92
N TRP A 30 -17.11 23.39 -4.02
CA TRP A 30 -15.87 23.55 -3.29
C TRP A 30 -14.70 23.86 -4.24
N PRO A 31 -14.12 25.06 -4.19
CA PRO A 31 -13.01 25.46 -5.07
C PRO A 31 -11.68 24.84 -4.60
N ILE A 32 -11.61 23.51 -4.49
CA ILE A 32 -10.42 22.77 -4.09
C ILE A 32 -9.63 22.38 -5.34
N LYS A 33 -8.37 22.80 -5.39
CA LYS A 33 -7.48 22.46 -6.50
C LYS A 33 -7.13 20.98 -6.47
N GLY A 34 -7.08 20.35 -7.65
CA GLY A 34 -6.57 18.98 -7.79
C GLY A 34 -5.08 18.87 -7.47
N VAL A 35 -4.61 17.64 -7.31
CA VAL A 35 -3.17 17.36 -7.10
C VAL A 35 -2.41 17.59 -8.40
N PHE A 36 -1.37 18.42 -8.36
CA PHE A 36 -0.49 18.69 -9.49
C PHE A 36 0.68 17.73 -9.51
N ASN A 37 1.03 17.24 -10.71
CA ASN A 37 2.13 16.26 -10.90
C ASN A 37 3.50 16.72 -10.41
N MET A 38 3.70 18.02 -10.20
CA MET A 38 4.95 18.60 -9.65
C MET A 38 4.77 19.13 -8.21
N GLY A 39 3.64 18.88 -7.58
CA GLY A 39 3.37 19.32 -6.21
C GLY A 39 3.95 18.35 -5.18
N ASN A 40 4.29 18.86 -4.00
CA ASN A 40 4.85 18.06 -2.89
C ASN A 40 3.90 16.95 -2.41
N GLU A 41 2.61 17.07 -2.67
CA GLU A 41 1.59 16.09 -2.30
C GLU A 41 1.51 14.91 -3.29
N TYR A 42 2.05 15.07 -4.51
CA TYR A 42 1.89 14.10 -5.57
C TYR A 42 2.75 12.84 -5.33
N LEU A 43 2.11 11.67 -5.31
CA LEU A 43 2.74 10.37 -5.05
C LEU A 43 2.92 9.51 -6.31
N GLY A 44 2.60 10.04 -7.48
CA GLY A 44 2.61 9.26 -8.73
C GLY A 44 1.39 8.34 -8.89
N TYR A 45 0.36 8.48 -8.07
CA TYR A 45 -0.86 7.66 -8.17
C TYR A 45 -1.91 8.38 -9.04
N PRO A 46 -2.38 7.78 -10.15
CA PRO A 46 -3.18 8.49 -11.16
C PRO A 46 -4.49 9.10 -10.66
N THR A 47 -5.13 8.48 -9.68
CA THR A 47 -6.43 8.89 -9.14
C THR A 47 -6.33 9.55 -7.76
N GLN A 48 -5.14 10.01 -7.36
CA GLN A 48 -4.92 10.65 -6.07
C GLN A 48 -5.82 11.87 -5.90
N LYS A 49 -6.48 11.96 -4.75
CA LYS A 49 -7.28 13.12 -4.34
C LYS A 49 -6.44 14.07 -3.48
N PRO A 50 -6.69 15.39 -3.52
CA PRO A 50 -6.00 16.34 -2.64
C PRO A 50 -6.40 16.15 -1.17
N GLU A 51 -5.44 16.28 -0.27
CA GLU A 51 -5.69 16.19 1.18
C GLU A 51 -6.72 17.22 1.65
N ALA A 52 -6.69 18.43 1.09
CA ALA A 52 -7.63 19.50 1.43
C ALA A 52 -9.11 19.09 1.23
N LEU A 53 -9.40 18.23 0.27
CA LEU A 53 -10.75 17.69 0.06
C LEU A 53 -11.14 16.77 1.22
N LEU A 54 -10.27 15.82 1.55
CA LEU A 54 -10.53 14.86 2.62
C LEU A 54 -10.56 15.55 4.00
N GLU A 55 -9.69 16.54 4.21
CA GLU A 55 -9.69 17.34 5.42
C GLU A 55 -11.05 18.02 5.65
N ARG A 56 -11.61 18.64 4.61
CA ARG A 56 -12.93 19.26 4.68
C ARG A 56 -14.03 18.27 5.03
N ILE A 57 -14.05 17.11 4.36
CA ILE A 57 -15.04 16.07 4.59
C ILE A 57 -14.93 15.53 6.02
N ILE A 58 -13.72 15.20 6.45
CA ILE A 58 -13.45 14.63 7.76
C ILE A 58 -13.82 15.62 8.88
N LYS A 59 -13.45 16.90 8.74
CA LYS A 59 -13.84 17.94 9.70
C LYS A 59 -15.35 18.14 9.82
N ALA A 60 -16.06 18.05 8.72
CA ALA A 60 -17.51 18.24 8.70
C ALA A 60 -18.30 17.06 9.28
N SER A 61 -17.74 15.85 9.26
CA SER A 61 -18.48 14.62 9.55
C SER A 61 -18.00 13.85 10.79
N THR A 62 -16.83 14.18 11.35
CA THR A 62 -16.21 13.41 12.43
C THR A 62 -15.58 14.32 13.49
N GLU A 63 -15.38 13.74 14.68
CA GLU A 63 -14.60 14.33 15.78
C GLU A 63 -13.26 13.61 15.96
N GLU A 64 -12.34 14.19 16.74
CA GLU A 64 -11.06 13.57 17.06
C GLU A 64 -11.27 12.22 17.77
N GLY A 65 -10.52 11.20 17.36
CA GLY A 65 -10.67 9.83 17.87
C GLY A 65 -11.71 8.97 17.15
N ASP A 66 -12.54 9.54 16.28
CA ASP A 66 -13.50 8.77 15.48
C ASP A 66 -12.78 7.82 14.51
N LEU A 67 -13.50 6.78 14.10
CA LEU A 67 -13.02 5.79 13.13
C LEU A 67 -13.50 6.14 11.72
N ILE A 68 -12.57 6.25 10.80
CA ILE A 68 -12.81 6.47 9.37
C ILE A 68 -12.53 5.18 8.61
N PHE A 69 -13.42 4.81 7.71
CA PHE A 69 -13.27 3.65 6.85
C PHE A 69 -13.29 4.04 5.38
N ASP A 70 -12.25 3.59 4.64
CA ASP A 70 -12.14 3.75 3.19
C ASP A 70 -11.85 2.40 2.54
N CYS A 71 -12.87 1.81 1.90
CA CYS A 71 -12.77 0.48 1.30
C CYS A 71 -12.09 0.46 -0.08
N PHE A 72 -11.76 1.62 -0.65
CA PHE A 72 -11.07 1.78 -1.94
C PHE A 72 -10.00 2.88 -1.82
N MET A 73 -9.12 2.74 -0.81
CA MET A 73 -8.25 3.83 -0.34
C MET A 73 -7.24 4.34 -1.36
N GLY A 74 -6.92 3.58 -2.43
CA GLY A 74 -5.96 3.97 -3.47
C GLY A 74 -4.62 4.43 -2.90
N SER A 75 -4.26 5.69 -3.12
CA SER A 75 -3.04 6.31 -2.57
C SER A 75 -3.09 6.64 -1.07
N GLY A 76 -4.18 6.26 -0.38
CA GLY A 76 -4.35 6.45 1.07
C GLY A 76 -4.51 7.90 1.51
N THR A 77 -5.04 8.78 0.66
CA THR A 77 -5.26 10.17 1.05
C THR A 77 -6.20 10.29 2.24
N THR A 78 -7.28 9.51 2.26
CA THR A 78 -8.22 9.46 3.40
C THR A 78 -7.51 9.08 4.70
N LEU A 79 -6.70 8.02 4.66
CA LEU A 79 -5.98 7.50 5.82
C LEU A 79 -4.91 8.49 6.32
N ALA A 80 -4.15 9.07 5.40
CA ALA A 80 -3.15 10.07 5.70
C ALA A 80 -3.75 11.31 6.37
N THR A 81 -4.88 11.79 5.84
CA THR A 81 -5.60 12.93 6.41
C THR A 81 -6.21 12.57 7.76
N ALA A 82 -6.81 11.39 7.91
CA ALA A 82 -7.34 10.90 9.17
C ALA A 82 -6.27 10.86 10.26
N LEU A 83 -5.10 10.30 9.95
CA LEU A 83 -3.96 10.24 10.87
C LEU A 83 -3.50 11.64 11.30
N LYS A 84 -3.32 12.56 10.35
CA LYS A 84 -2.91 13.97 10.63
C LYS A 84 -3.90 14.70 11.50
N MET A 85 -5.17 14.33 11.43
CA MET A 85 -6.25 14.97 12.17
C MET A 85 -6.62 14.23 13.47
N GLY A 86 -5.84 13.25 13.92
CA GLY A 86 -6.10 12.49 15.13
C GLY A 86 -7.31 11.56 15.08
N ARG A 87 -7.71 11.12 13.88
CA ARG A 87 -8.75 10.10 13.69
C ARG A 87 -8.11 8.72 13.53
N ARG A 88 -8.82 7.69 13.97
CA ARG A 88 -8.47 6.30 13.66
C ARG A 88 -8.92 5.97 12.25
N PHE A 89 -8.30 4.99 11.62
CA PHE A 89 -8.66 4.62 10.26
C PHE A 89 -8.59 3.12 10.01
N ILE A 90 -9.39 2.68 9.06
CA ILE A 90 -9.28 1.39 8.39
C ILE A 90 -9.32 1.67 6.90
N GLY A 91 -8.34 1.19 6.16
CA GLY A 91 -8.28 1.28 4.70
C GLY A 91 -8.19 -0.09 4.07
N ASN A 92 -8.82 -0.26 2.93
CA ASN A 92 -8.73 -1.47 2.14
C ASN A 92 -8.52 -1.13 0.67
N ASP A 93 -7.73 -1.94 -0.02
CA ASP A 93 -7.60 -1.89 -1.48
C ASP A 93 -7.19 -3.28 -1.99
N ILE A 94 -7.68 -3.64 -3.17
CA ILE A 94 -7.30 -4.89 -3.83
C ILE A 94 -5.92 -4.79 -4.50
N ASN A 95 -5.46 -3.58 -4.78
CA ASN A 95 -4.19 -3.32 -5.44
C ASN A 95 -3.05 -3.25 -4.44
N LEU A 96 -2.14 -4.22 -4.49
CA LEU A 96 -0.96 -4.27 -3.64
C LEU A 96 -0.09 -2.99 -3.76
N GLY A 97 0.00 -2.41 -4.96
CA GLY A 97 0.71 -1.14 -5.16
C GLY A 97 0.09 0.02 -4.38
N ALA A 98 -1.25 0.07 -4.28
CA ALA A 98 -1.96 1.04 -3.45
C ALA A 98 -1.60 0.86 -1.97
N ILE A 99 -1.61 -0.38 -1.47
CA ILE A 99 -1.22 -0.70 -0.09
C ILE A 99 0.22 -0.25 0.20
N GLN A 100 1.16 -0.54 -0.70
CA GLN A 100 2.58 -0.17 -0.54
C GLN A 100 2.78 1.35 -0.51
N ILE A 101 2.13 2.09 -1.42
CA ILE A 101 2.20 3.55 -1.47
C ILE A 101 1.60 4.15 -0.19
N THR A 102 0.44 3.66 0.23
CA THR A 102 -0.23 4.09 1.45
C THR A 102 0.61 3.83 2.69
N ALA A 103 1.16 2.61 2.84
CA ALA A 103 2.02 2.26 3.98
C ALA A 103 3.25 3.18 4.05
N LYS A 104 3.93 3.41 2.92
CA LYS A 104 5.07 4.33 2.86
C LYS A 104 4.68 5.76 3.25
N ARG A 105 3.53 6.24 2.79
CA ARG A 105 3.00 7.57 3.14
C ARG A 105 2.75 7.70 4.64
N LEU A 106 2.08 6.71 5.24
CA LEU A 106 1.79 6.70 6.67
C LEU A 106 3.06 6.64 7.53
N ILE A 107 4.06 5.83 7.14
CA ILE A 107 5.37 5.78 7.81
C ILE A 107 6.07 7.14 7.77
N ASN A 108 6.00 7.86 6.68
CA ASN A 108 6.62 9.19 6.59
C ASN A 108 5.92 10.19 7.52
N ILE A 109 4.59 10.17 7.57
CA ILE A 109 3.81 11.04 8.47
C ILE A 109 4.11 10.73 9.94
N THR A 110 4.21 9.44 10.32
CA THR A 110 4.53 9.07 11.71
C THR A 110 5.94 9.52 12.11
N LYS A 111 6.90 9.44 11.21
CA LYS A 111 8.27 9.97 11.44
C LYS A 111 8.28 11.48 11.60
N GLU A 112 7.48 12.21 10.83
CA GLU A 112 7.33 13.64 10.99
C GLU A 112 6.74 13.98 12.37
N PHE A 113 5.78 13.21 12.84
CA PHE A 113 5.19 13.35 14.17
C PHE A 113 6.21 13.08 15.29
N GLU A 114 7.01 12.05 15.18
CA GLU A 114 8.07 11.75 16.16
C GLU A 114 9.14 12.85 16.24
N SER A 115 9.42 13.54 15.13
CA SER A 115 10.40 14.63 15.08
C SER A 115 9.89 15.96 15.65
N GLN A 116 8.58 16.15 15.67
CA GLN A 116 7.92 17.32 16.20
C GLN A 116 7.37 16.94 17.58
N LEU A 117 7.88 17.36 18.69
CA LEU A 117 7.36 17.15 20.05
C LEU A 117 5.82 17.33 20.13
N LEU A 118 5.07 16.37 19.57
CA LEU A 118 3.62 16.46 19.41
C LEU A 118 2.89 16.07 20.71
N PRO A 119 1.66 16.58 20.89
CA PRO A 119 0.85 16.27 22.07
C PRO A 119 0.59 14.76 22.17
N SER A 120 0.54 14.28 23.39
CA SER A 120 0.48 12.87 23.83
C SER A 120 -0.70 12.02 23.31
N LYS A 121 -1.49 12.50 22.36
CA LYS A 121 -2.69 11.84 21.81
C LYS A 121 -2.58 11.45 20.33
N ALA A 122 -1.45 11.68 19.68
CA ALA A 122 -1.32 11.26 18.28
C ALA A 122 -1.14 9.74 18.17
N TYR A 123 -1.94 9.11 17.32
CA TYR A 123 -1.72 7.71 16.95
C TYR A 123 -0.45 7.63 16.10
N THR A 124 0.53 6.83 16.53
CA THR A 124 1.83 6.72 15.85
C THR A 124 2.06 5.38 15.19
N GLY A 125 1.09 4.46 15.25
CA GLY A 125 1.21 3.12 14.69
C GLY A 125 0.03 2.71 13.84
N PHE A 126 0.29 1.83 12.88
CA PHE A 126 -0.72 1.14 12.08
C PHE A 126 -0.24 -0.27 11.75
N GLU A 127 -1.17 -1.14 11.40
CA GLU A 127 -0.90 -2.52 11.00
C GLU A 127 -1.40 -2.75 9.58
N VAL A 128 -0.72 -3.63 8.85
CA VAL A 128 -1.10 -4.04 7.49
C VAL A 128 -1.47 -5.51 7.52
N TYR A 129 -2.69 -5.80 7.13
CA TYR A 129 -3.20 -7.16 7.03
C TYR A 129 -3.40 -7.55 5.58
N ASN A 130 -3.07 -8.79 5.26
CA ASN A 130 -3.39 -9.38 3.97
C ASN A 130 -4.50 -10.42 4.18
N VAL A 131 -5.62 -10.24 3.46
CA VAL A 131 -6.73 -11.19 3.50
C VAL A 131 -6.54 -12.16 2.34
N ASN A 132 -5.94 -13.30 2.62
CA ASN A 132 -5.76 -14.38 1.66
C ASN A 132 -6.91 -15.38 1.72
N ASN A 133 -7.20 -16.02 0.58
CA ASN A 133 -8.14 -17.14 0.53
C ASN A 133 -7.46 -18.38 1.12
N TYR A 134 -7.50 -18.49 2.44
CA TYR A 134 -6.76 -19.48 3.25
C TYR A 134 -6.98 -20.92 2.85
N ASP A 135 -8.13 -21.27 2.25
CA ASP A 135 -8.44 -22.67 1.93
C ASP A 135 -7.52 -23.25 0.84
N VAL A 136 -7.13 -22.44 -0.14
CA VAL A 136 -6.18 -22.86 -1.19
C VAL A 136 -4.75 -22.94 -0.66
N PHE A 137 -4.40 -22.10 0.32
CA PHE A 137 -3.04 -22.00 0.86
C PHE A 137 -2.81 -22.73 2.19
N ARG A 138 -3.81 -23.46 2.68
CA ARG A 138 -3.64 -24.30 3.88
C ARG A 138 -2.59 -25.39 3.71
N ASN A 139 -2.43 -25.89 2.49
CA ASN A 139 -1.40 -26.86 2.18
C ASN A 139 -0.34 -26.20 1.26
N PRO A 140 0.87 -25.93 1.79
CA PRO A 140 1.94 -25.30 1.01
C PRO A 140 2.35 -26.07 -0.25
N ILE A 141 2.22 -27.39 -0.23
CA ILE A 141 2.56 -28.26 -1.36
C ILE A 141 1.54 -28.06 -2.49
N VAL A 142 0.25 -28.10 -2.17
CA VAL A 142 -0.83 -27.92 -3.14
C VAL A 142 -0.80 -26.49 -3.72
N ALA A 143 -0.56 -25.50 -2.88
CA ALA A 143 -0.44 -24.12 -3.35
C ALA A 143 0.73 -23.93 -4.32
N ARG A 144 1.90 -24.52 -4.02
CA ARG A 144 3.07 -24.49 -4.89
C ARG A 144 2.77 -25.17 -6.23
N GLU A 145 2.17 -26.35 -6.22
CA GLU A 145 1.79 -27.08 -7.43
C GLU A 145 0.80 -26.28 -8.29
N LEU A 146 -0.22 -25.69 -7.69
CA LEU A 146 -1.19 -24.83 -8.38
C LEU A 146 -0.51 -23.63 -9.06
N ILE A 147 0.45 -23.01 -8.39
CA ILE A 147 1.20 -21.88 -8.95
C ILE A 147 2.09 -22.30 -10.10
N LEU A 148 2.80 -23.42 -9.97
CA LEU A 148 3.62 -23.96 -11.05
C LEU A 148 2.78 -24.30 -12.28
N GLN A 149 1.59 -24.87 -12.06
CA GLN A 149 0.63 -25.17 -13.11
C GLN A 149 0.07 -23.89 -13.76
N ALA A 150 -0.35 -22.91 -12.96
CA ALA A 150 -0.91 -21.63 -13.44
C ALA A 150 0.11 -20.80 -14.24
N LEU A 151 1.38 -20.91 -13.88
CA LEU A 151 2.48 -20.27 -14.58
C LEU A 151 3.02 -21.13 -15.75
N GLU A 152 2.48 -22.31 -15.97
CA GLU A 152 2.94 -23.26 -17.00
C GLU A 152 4.43 -23.60 -16.87
N VAL A 153 4.91 -23.71 -15.62
CA VAL A 153 6.30 -24.07 -15.33
C VAL A 153 6.50 -25.56 -15.55
N GLN A 154 7.57 -25.94 -16.21
CA GLN A 154 7.99 -27.34 -16.28
C GLN A 154 8.72 -27.71 -14.99
N PRO A 155 8.11 -28.55 -14.11
CA PRO A 155 8.70 -28.86 -12.82
C PRO A 155 9.93 -29.76 -12.96
N PHE A 156 10.91 -29.57 -12.07
CA PHE A 156 12.04 -30.48 -11.94
C PHE A 156 11.70 -31.65 -11.00
N GLU A 157 11.88 -32.86 -11.45
CA GLU A 157 11.54 -34.07 -10.67
C GLU A 157 12.44 -34.25 -9.42
N MET A 158 13.65 -33.73 -9.43
CA MET A 158 14.68 -34.01 -8.42
C MET A 158 15.55 -32.81 -8.04
N ASN A 159 15.12 -31.59 -8.22
CA ASN A 159 15.90 -30.43 -7.82
C ASN A 159 15.36 -29.81 -6.53
N ASN A 160 16.21 -29.73 -5.52
CA ASN A 160 15.80 -29.22 -4.20
C ASN A 160 15.83 -27.71 -4.08
N VAL A 161 16.46 -27.00 -5.00
CA VAL A 161 16.65 -25.55 -4.92
C VAL A 161 15.67 -24.81 -5.79
N TYR A 162 15.50 -25.22 -7.04
CA TYR A 162 14.57 -24.60 -7.98
C TYR A 162 13.38 -25.51 -8.22
N ASP A 163 12.24 -24.90 -8.45
CA ASP A 163 10.97 -25.62 -8.58
C ASP A 163 10.69 -26.07 -10.02
N GLY A 164 11.31 -25.41 -10.99
CA GLY A 164 11.17 -25.75 -12.40
C GLY A 164 11.80 -24.73 -13.34
N GLU A 165 11.44 -24.84 -14.62
CA GLU A 165 11.92 -23.97 -15.69
C GLU A 165 10.73 -23.49 -16.54
N LYS A 166 10.80 -22.24 -16.98
CA LYS A 166 9.90 -21.66 -17.98
C LYS A 166 10.67 -20.71 -18.90
N ASP A 167 10.59 -20.91 -20.21
CA ASP A 167 11.19 -20.03 -21.24
C ASP A 167 12.69 -19.76 -21.00
N GLY A 168 13.46 -20.79 -20.62
CA GLY A 168 14.89 -20.65 -20.31
C GLY A 168 15.17 -19.92 -19.00
N ARG A 169 14.20 -19.79 -18.09
CA ARG A 169 14.33 -19.16 -16.78
C ARG A 169 14.12 -20.19 -15.68
N MET A 170 15.04 -20.23 -14.73
CA MET A 170 14.83 -20.98 -13.51
C MET A 170 13.72 -20.35 -12.70
N VAL A 171 12.79 -21.13 -12.19
CA VAL A 171 11.65 -20.66 -11.39
C VAL A 171 11.79 -21.17 -9.96
N LYS A 172 11.62 -20.26 -9.01
CA LYS A 172 11.50 -20.54 -7.57
C LYS A 172 10.25 -19.92 -7.01
N VAL A 173 9.39 -20.75 -6.42
CA VAL A 173 8.23 -20.32 -5.64
C VAL A 173 8.66 -20.22 -4.18
N MET A 174 8.55 -19.03 -3.61
CA MET A 174 8.87 -18.79 -2.20
C MET A 174 7.77 -19.32 -1.30
N PRO A 175 8.08 -19.67 -0.05
CA PRO A 175 7.06 -20.08 0.92
C PRO A 175 5.93 -19.04 1.05
N ILE A 176 4.71 -19.54 1.28
CA ILE A 176 3.51 -18.73 1.48
C ILE A 176 3.71 -17.79 2.68
N ASN A 177 3.21 -16.57 2.56
CA ASN A 177 3.27 -15.54 3.61
C ASN A 177 4.70 -15.15 4.04
N ARG A 178 5.65 -15.29 3.15
CA ARG A 178 7.03 -14.91 3.39
C ARG A 178 7.58 -14.05 2.25
N ILE A 179 8.10 -12.90 2.62
CA ILE A 179 8.84 -12.03 1.68
C ILE A 179 10.24 -12.62 1.48
N ALA A 180 10.72 -12.62 0.22
CA ALA A 180 12.07 -13.02 -0.10
C ALA A 180 13.10 -12.09 0.57
N THR A 181 14.03 -12.68 1.30
CA THR A 181 15.10 -11.94 1.97
C THR A 181 16.39 -11.96 1.15
N LYS A 182 17.36 -11.11 1.51
CA LYS A 182 18.71 -11.13 0.93
C LYS A 182 19.39 -12.49 1.08
N ALA A 183 19.17 -13.17 2.21
CA ALA A 183 19.71 -14.50 2.47
C ALA A 183 19.13 -15.56 1.53
N ASP A 184 17.83 -15.49 1.24
CA ASP A 184 17.18 -16.38 0.28
C ASP A 184 17.76 -16.20 -1.12
N LEU A 185 17.94 -14.96 -1.57
CA LEU A 185 18.54 -14.65 -2.86
C LEU A 185 19.99 -15.12 -2.94
N GLN A 186 20.79 -14.95 -1.88
CA GLN A 186 22.16 -15.46 -1.82
C GLN A 186 22.19 -16.98 -1.91
N GLY A 187 21.29 -17.68 -1.22
CA GLY A 187 21.17 -19.13 -1.31
C GLY A 187 20.79 -19.62 -2.70
N LEU A 188 19.89 -18.93 -3.40
CA LEU A 188 19.53 -19.25 -4.78
C LEU A 188 20.72 -19.03 -5.72
N ILE A 189 21.41 -17.89 -5.63
CA ILE A 189 22.55 -17.58 -6.47
C ILE A 189 23.69 -18.58 -6.26
N ALA A 190 23.97 -18.98 -5.02
CA ALA A 190 25.04 -19.95 -4.71
C ALA A 190 24.79 -21.35 -5.30
N ASN A 191 23.53 -21.69 -5.55
CA ASN A 191 23.12 -22.99 -6.11
C ASN A 191 22.77 -22.94 -7.62
N LEU A 192 23.18 -21.89 -8.31
CA LEU A 192 22.98 -21.79 -9.75
C LEU A 192 23.81 -22.84 -10.49
N PRO A 193 23.26 -23.51 -11.52
CA PRO A 193 23.98 -24.52 -12.29
C PRO A 193 24.97 -23.88 -13.27
N TYR A 194 26.00 -23.20 -12.73
CA TYR A 194 27.01 -22.46 -13.52
C TYR A 194 27.62 -23.28 -14.66
N LYS A 195 27.89 -24.56 -14.44
CA LYS A 195 28.50 -25.43 -15.47
C LYS A 195 27.61 -25.61 -16.72
N ALA A 196 26.29 -25.62 -16.56
CA ALA A 196 25.37 -25.68 -17.68
C ALA A 196 25.37 -24.38 -18.50
N PHE A 197 25.60 -23.25 -17.82
CA PHE A 197 25.64 -21.93 -18.45
C PHE A 197 26.95 -21.63 -19.10
N GLU A 198 28.08 -22.06 -18.55
CA GLU A 198 29.40 -21.95 -19.20
C GLU A 198 29.35 -22.66 -20.54
N LYS A 199 28.78 -23.85 -20.62
CA LYS A 199 28.65 -24.59 -21.87
C LYS A 199 27.75 -23.88 -22.90
N GLN A 200 26.60 -23.31 -22.47
CA GLN A 200 25.76 -22.50 -23.35
C GLN A 200 26.43 -21.24 -23.85
N LYS A 201 27.28 -20.61 -23.03
CA LYS A 201 28.02 -19.41 -23.39
C LYS A 201 29.18 -19.71 -24.35
N GLU A 202 29.73 -20.93 -24.31
CA GLU A 202 30.69 -21.39 -25.30
C GLU A 202 30.04 -21.65 -26.67
N GLU A 203 28.79 -22.09 -26.68
CA GLU A 203 28.02 -22.35 -27.91
C GLU A 203 27.45 -21.05 -28.52
N ASP A 204 27.06 -20.04 -27.68
CA ASP A 204 26.55 -18.74 -28.13
C ASP A 204 27.09 -17.60 -27.24
N GLN A 205 28.06 -16.85 -27.76
CA GLN A 205 28.69 -15.71 -27.07
C GLN A 205 27.71 -14.57 -26.73
N ASN A 206 26.56 -14.52 -27.39
CA ASN A 206 25.51 -13.56 -27.15
C ASN A 206 24.38 -14.10 -26.26
N ALA A 207 24.46 -15.34 -25.79
CA ALA A 207 23.47 -15.92 -24.90
C ALA A 207 23.41 -15.11 -23.60
N VAL A 208 22.23 -14.54 -23.32
CA VAL A 208 21.99 -13.76 -22.11
C VAL A 208 22.10 -14.68 -20.92
N VAL A 209 23.04 -14.34 -20.06
CA VAL A 209 23.28 -14.99 -18.77
C VAL A 209 21.98 -15.12 -17.98
N LEU A 210 21.75 -16.31 -17.47
CA LEU A 210 20.79 -16.77 -16.48
C LEU A 210 19.67 -15.79 -16.08
N LYS A 211 18.45 -16.19 -16.39
CA LYS A 211 17.24 -15.50 -15.90
C LYS A 211 16.62 -16.32 -14.78
N LEU A 212 16.38 -15.71 -13.65
CA LEU A 212 15.66 -16.28 -12.51
C LEU A 212 14.30 -15.61 -12.35
N THR A 213 13.26 -16.41 -12.26
CA THR A 213 11.92 -15.95 -11.88
C THR A 213 11.65 -16.34 -10.44
N LEU A 214 11.46 -15.36 -9.59
CA LEU A 214 11.11 -15.55 -8.18
C LEU A 214 9.64 -15.21 -7.98
N VAL A 215 8.85 -16.18 -7.52
CA VAL A 215 7.44 -16.01 -7.24
C VAL A 215 7.26 -15.83 -5.74
N CYS A 216 6.83 -14.66 -5.31
CA CYS A 216 6.55 -14.35 -3.91
C CYS A 216 5.05 -14.25 -3.70
N MET A 217 4.55 -14.85 -2.63
CA MET A 217 3.13 -14.91 -2.25
C MET A 217 2.94 -14.24 -0.87
N GLY A 218 3.40 -13.02 -0.73
CA GLY A 218 3.29 -12.25 0.51
C GLY A 218 2.86 -10.83 0.27
#